data_9bb5f82bfdf351c3cbf56a89e37ec34b
#
_entry.id   9bb5f82bfdf351c3cbf56a89e37ec34b
#
_cell.length_a   1.000
_cell.length_b   1.000
_cell.length_c   1.000
_cell.angle_alpha   90.00
_cell.angle_beta   90.00
_cell.angle_gamma   90.00
#
_symmetry.space_group_name_H-M   'P 1'
#
loop_
_entity.id
_entity.type
_entity.pdbx_description
1 polymer ?
#
loop_
_entity_poly.entity_id
_entity_poly.type
_entity_poly.pdbx_seq_one_letter_code
_entity_poly.pdbx_strand_id
1 'polypeptide(L)'
;KTKLGAFLDLETTGLNYLSAEIIEIALVPFRYSSDGRIFEVLEPFNQLQQPKKGLIPEEITKITGITNEMVNGQQIDVARLKEIVSQSSIIVAHNANFDRRFAEAEFDFFATKPWACSMSQIPWRDEGLEGGKLEYLAMKSGFYYDAHRASTDCYAGIELLTKNLQTSNKLTFNVLLEEARKETRRIWAERAPFDLKDILKERG
;
A
#
# COMPACT_ATOMS: atom_id res chain seq x y z
N LYS A 1 6.92 -13.13 -20.19
CA LYS A 1 6.08 -13.84 -19.21
C LYS A 1 5.30 -12.81 -18.41
N THR A 2 3.98 -12.97 -18.32
CA THR A 2 3.12 -12.19 -17.41
C THR A 2 3.28 -12.73 -15.99
N LYS A 3 3.26 -11.80 -15.03
CA LYS A 3 3.26 -12.06 -13.59
C LYS A 3 1.98 -11.53 -12.99
N LEU A 4 1.62 -12.01 -11.81
CA LEU A 4 0.54 -11.44 -11.00
C LEU A 4 1.17 -10.56 -9.91
N GLY A 5 0.70 -9.32 -9.79
CA GLY A 5 0.91 -8.42 -8.66
C GLY A 5 -0.41 -8.19 -7.96
N ALA A 6 -0.37 -7.62 -6.78
CA ALA A 6 -1.58 -7.16 -6.10
C ALA A 6 -1.31 -5.82 -5.42
N PHE A 7 -2.25 -4.88 -5.56
CA PHE A 7 -2.25 -3.63 -4.81
C PHE A 7 -3.09 -3.82 -3.56
N LEU A 8 -2.55 -3.44 -2.42
CA LEU A 8 -3.21 -3.57 -1.12
C LEU A 8 -3.38 -2.20 -0.49
N ASP A 9 -4.52 -2.01 0.13
CA ASP A 9 -4.82 -0.88 1.00
C ASP A 9 -5.68 -1.34 2.17
N LEU A 10 -5.53 -0.69 3.33
CA LEU A 10 -6.19 -1.03 4.57
C LEU A 10 -6.83 0.20 5.22
N GLU A 11 -8.08 0.04 5.70
CA GLU A 11 -8.65 0.93 6.68
C GLU A 11 -8.58 0.29 8.07
N THR A 12 -8.25 1.11 9.07
CA THR A 12 -7.97 0.60 10.43
C THR A 12 -8.63 1.47 11.50
N THR A 13 -8.76 0.94 12.71
CA THR A 13 -9.29 1.71 13.87
C THR A 13 -8.31 2.78 14.40
N GLY A 14 -7.11 2.90 13.83
CA GLY A 14 -6.08 3.85 14.24
C GLY A 14 -4.73 3.54 13.63
N LEU A 15 -3.69 4.33 13.97
CA LEU A 15 -2.40 4.29 13.27
C LEU A 15 -1.40 3.27 13.84
N ASN A 16 -1.60 2.80 15.06
CA ASN A 16 -0.64 1.91 15.73
C ASN A 16 -1.05 0.44 15.57
N TYR A 17 -0.36 -0.31 14.72
CA TYR A 17 -0.63 -1.72 14.43
C TYR A 17 -0.58 -2.66 15.65
N LEU A 18 0.01 -2.25 16.78
CA LEU A 18 0.00 -3.03 18.03
C LEU A 18 -1.32 -2.92 18.80
N SER A 19 -2.08 -1.85 18.60
CA SER A 19 -3.30 -1.56 19.35
C SER A 19 -4.55 -1.41 18.48
N ALA A 20 -4.40 -0.91 17.27
CA ALA A 20 -5.48 -0.76 16.30
C ALA A 20 -5.71 -2.05 15.51
N GLU A 21 -6.84 -2.14 14.83
CA GLU A 21 -7.30 -3.33 14.11
C GLU A 21 -7.73 -2.95 12.70
N ILE A 22 -7.61 -3.89 11.76
CA ILE A 22 -8.11 -3.76 10.40
C ILE A 22 -9.63 -3.76 10.42
N ILE A 23 -10.27 -2.82 9.71
CA ILE A 23 -11.73 -2.73 9.54
C ILE A 23 -12.16 -2.87 8.07
N GLU A 24 -11.29 -2.59 7.12
CA GLU A 24 -11.44 -2.92 5.70
C GLU A 24 -10.09 -3.36 5.14
N ILE A 25 -10.11 -4.37 4.29
CA ILE A 25 -8.98 -4.78 3.46
C ILE A 25 -9.40 -4.84 2.01
N ALA A 26 -8.67 -4.16 1.16
CA ALA A 26 -8.76 -4.34 -0.28
C ALA A 26 -7.45 -4.89 -0.83
N LEU A 27 -7.57 -5.90 -1.69
CA LEU A 27 -6.47 -6.47 -2.44
C LEU A 27 -6.91 -6.60 -3.89
N VAL A 28 -6.33 -5.77 -4.77
CA VAL A 28 -6.68 -5.73 -6.19
C VAL A 28 -5.57 -6.39 -7.01
N PRO A 29 -5.78 -7.62 -7.50
CA PRO A 29 -4.79 -8.31 -8.31
C PRO A 29 -4.71 -7.71 -9.71
N PHE A 30 -3.52 -7.72 -10.30
CA PHE A 30 -3.30 -7.26 -11.67
C PHE A 30 -2.21 -8.07 -12.38
N ARG A 31 -2.34 -8.23 -13.69
CA ARG A 31 -1.33 -8.88 -14.53
C ARG A 31 -0.37 -7.86 -15.13
N TYR A 32 0.91 -8.16 -15.06
CA TYR A 32 1.94 -7.26 -15.55
C TYR A 32 3.11 -8.00 -16.22
N SER A 33 3.87 -7.29 -17.03
CA SER A 33 5.12 -7.76 -17.63
C SER A 33 6.36 -7.29 -16.87
N SER A 34 7.50 -7.87 -17.19
CA SER A 34 8.78 -7.55 -16.51
C SER A 34 9.23 -6.10 -16.68
N ASP A 35 8.73 -5.41 -17.72
CA ASP A 35 8.94 -4.00 -18.00
C ASP A 35 7.92 -3.06 -17.33
N GLY A 36 7.07 -3.60 -16.45
CA GLY A 36 6.12 -2.84 -15.65
C GLY A 36 4.80 -2.50 -16.35
N ARG A 37 4.52 -3.01 -17.54
CA ARG A 37 3.20 -2.80 -18.16
C ARG A 37 2.14 -3.63 -17.45
N ILE A 38 1.08 -2.96 -17.00
CA ILE A 38 -0.12 -3.59 -16.45
C ILE A 38 -1.09 -3.82 -17.61
N PHE A 39 -1.55 -5.05 -17.79
CA PHE A 39 -2.42 -5.46 -18.90
C PHE A 39 -3.86 -5.66 -18.49
N GLU A 40 -4.06 -6.07 -17.25
CA GLU A 40 -5.36 -6.50 -16.78
C GLU A 40 -5.43 -6.28 -15.27
N VAL A 41 -6.52 -5.67 -14.83
CA VAL A 41 -6.90 -5.59 -13.42
C VAL A 41 -7.97 -6.65 -13.20
N LEU A 42 -7.76 -7.50 -12.21
CA LEU A 42 -8.64 -8.62 -11.92
C LEU A 42 -9.67 -8.25 -10.86
N GLU A 43 -10.60 -9.18 -10.60
CA GLU A 43 -11.63 -9.00 -9.59
C GLU A 43 -11.02 -8.69 -8.21
N PRO A 44 -11.42 -7.61 -7.56
CA PRO A 44 -10.88 -7.22 -6.27
C PRO A 44 -11.36 -8.16 -5.16
N PHE A 45 -10.51 -8.38 -4.21
CA PHE A 45 -10.92 -8.83 -2.88
C PHE A 45 -11.10 -7.58 -2.03
N ASN A 46 -12.33 -7.30 -1.61
CA ASN A 46 -12.63 -6.18 -0.73
C ASN A 46 -13.61 -6.62 0.35
N GLN A 47 -13.17 -6.60 1.61
CA GLN A 47 -14.00 -7.07 2.72
C GLN A 47 -13.82 -6.20 3.97
N LEU A 48 -14.93 -6.06 4.67
CA LEU A 48 -14.99 -5.44 5.98
C LEU A 48 -14.69 -6.47 7.08
N GLN A 49 -14.18 -5.99 8.19
CA GLN A 49 -13.87 -6.76 9.38
C GLN A 49 -14.43 -6.06 10.62
N GLN A 50 -15.19 -6.77 11.42
CA GLN A 50 -15.58 -6.27 12.73
C GLN A 50 -14.38 -6.26 13.68
N PRO A 51 -14.02 -5.11 14.27
CA PRO A 51 -12.94 -5.05 15.25
C PRO A 51 -13.31 -5.83 16.51
N LYS A 52 -12.32 -6.50 17.13
CA LYS A 52 -12.48 -7.36 18.31
C LYS A 52 -12.37 -6.58 19.62
N LYS A 53 -11.59 -5.46 19.61
CA LYS A 53 -11.23 -4.70 20.83
C LYS A 53 -12.18 -3.55 21.17
N GLY A 54 -13.20 -3.31 20.36
CA GLY A 54 -14.17 -2.25 20.63
C GLY A 54 -14.85 -1.71 19.39
N LEU A 55 -15.42 -0.51 19.53
CA LEU A 55 -16.08 0.17 18.43
C LEU A 55 -15.07 0.97 17.59
N ILE A 56 -15.41 1.21 16.32
CA ILE A 56 -14.67 2.12 15.46
C ILE A 56 -14.76 3.53 16.04
N PRO A 57 -13.63 4.23 16.27
CA PRO A 57 -13.65 5.62 16.73
C PRO A 57 -14.39 6.55 15.76
N GLU A 58 -15.09 7.55 16.29
CA GLU A 58 -15.89 8.47 15.47
C GLU A 58 -15.05 9.23 14.44
N GLU A 59 -13.80 9.59 14.78
CA GLU A 59 -12.87 10.23 13.87
C GLU A 59 -12.50 9.33 12.68
N ILE A 60 -12.38 8.01 12.89
CA ILE A 60 -12.12 7.06 11.83
C ILE A 60 -13.35 6.92 10.93
N THR A 61 -14.54 6.81 11.52
CA THR A 61 -15.79 6.79 10.74
C THR A 61 -15.94 8.05 9.89
N LYS A 62 -15.56 9.22 10.38
CA LYS A 62 -15.61 10.49 9.62
C LYS A 62 -14.65 10.48 8.42
N ILE A 63 -13.51 9.83 8.53
CA ILE A 63 -12.50 9.75 7.46
C ILE A 63 -12.88 8.69 6.43
N THR A 64 -13.19 7.48 6.89
CA THR A 64 -13.37 6.31 6.02
C THR A 64 -14.81 6.09 5.55
N GLY A 65 -15.79 6.70 6.26
CA GLY A 65 -17.21 6.42 6.08
C GLY A 65 -17.65 5.06 6.62
N ILE A 66 -16.73 4.26 7.21
CA ILE A 66 -17.06 2.92 7.74
C ILE A 66 -17.66 3.07 9.13
N THR A 67 -18.88 2.56 9.29
CA THR A 67 -19.59 2.61 10.58
C THR A 67 -19.56 1.27 11.31
N ASN A 68 -19.90 1.28 12.60
CA ASN A 68 -20.00 0.07 13.40
C ASN A 68 -21.08 -0.88 12.86
N GLU A 69 -22.16 -0.34 12.30
CA GLU A 69 -23.24 -1.13 11.71
C GLU A 69 -22.76 -1.86 10.46
N MET A 70 -21.93 -1.22 9.62
CA MET A 70 -21.38 -1.82 8.40
C MET A 70 -20.49 -3.02 8.69
N VAL A 71 -19.69 -2.95 9.73
CA VAL A 71 -18.75 -4.03 10.10
C VAL A 71 -19.38 -5.10 10.99
N ASN A 72 -20.57 -4.88 11.51
CA ASN A 72 -21.21 -5.82 12.44
C ASN A 72 -21.38 -7.22 11.82
N GLY A 73 -20.77 -8.22 12.45
CA GLY A 73 -20.76 -9.60 11.96
C GLY A 73 -19.89 -9.87 10.75
N GLN A 74 -19.16 -8.86 10.23
CA GLN A 74 -18.28 -9.02 9.09
C GLN A 74 -16.96 -9.67 9.50
N GLN A 75 -16.49 -10.58 8.66
CA GLN A 75 -15.22 -11.29 8.84
C GLN A 75 -14.52 -11.44 7.49
N ILE A 76 -13.22 -11.24 7.48
CA ILE A 76 -12.38 -11.46 6.30
C ILE A 76 -12.31 -12.96 6.00
N ASP A 77 -12.57 -13.34 4.74
CA ASP A 77 -12.29 -14.68 4.22
C ASP A 77 -10.77 -14.86 4.05
N VAL A 78 -10.15 -15.33 5.13
CA VAL A 78 -8.69 -15.52 5.19
C VAL A 78 -8.20 -16.55 4.17
N ALA A 79 -9.02 -17.57 3.84
CA ALA A 79 -8.65 -18.59 2.88
C ALA A 79 -8.56 -17.98 1.46
N ARG A 80 -9.55 -17.20 1.08
CA ARG A 80 -9.57 -16.50 -0.21
C ARG A 80 -8.47 -15.45 -0.31
N LEU A 81 -8.25 -14.66 0.75
CA LEU A 81 -7.16 -13.68 0.83
C LEU A 81 -5.80 -14.37 0.61
N LYS A 82 -5.55 -15.46 1.34
CA LYS A 82 -4.31 -16.25 1.24
C LYS A 82 -4.10 -16.82 -0.17
N GLU A 83 -5.15 -17.27 -0.82
CA GLU A 83 -5.08 -17.76 -2.20
C GLU A 83 -4.54 -16.67 -3.14
N ILE A 84 -5.10 -15.46 -3.10
CA ILE A 84 -4.69 -14.34 -3.95
C ILE A 84 -3.25 -13.91 -3.63
N VAL A 85 -2.92 -13.77 -2.35
CA VAL A 85 -1.57 -13.42 -1.90
C VAL A 85 -0.56 -14.47 -2.35
N SER A 86 -0.87 -15.77 -2.25
CA SER A 86 0.03 -16.85 -2.64
C SER A 86 0.42 -16.79 -4.12
N GLN A 87 -0.52 -16.43 -4.97
CA GLN A 87 -0.33 -16.30 -6.43
C GLN A 87 0.40 -15.02 -6.82
N SER A 88 0.37 -13.99 -5.96
CA SER A 88 1.00 -12.70 -6.23
C SER A 88 2.51 -12.77 -6.06
N SER A 89 3.25 -12.27 -7.04
CA SER A 89 4.72 -12.20 -7.03
C SER A 89 5.26 -10.94 -6.33
N ILE A 90 4.40 -9.95 -6.11
CA ILE A 90 4.69 -8.71 -5.40
C ILE A 90 3.39 -8.13 -4.83
N ILE A 91 3.48 -7.58 -3.63
CA ILE A 91 2.43 -6.76 -3.04
C ILE A 91 2.87 -5.30 -3.11
N VAL A 92 2.02 -4.46 -3.64
CA VAL A 92 2.22 -3.01 -3.72
C VAL A 92 1.26 -2.33 -2.77
N ALA A 93 1.70 -1.33 -2.04
CA ALA A 93 0.83 -0.44 -1.28
C ALA A 93 1.32 1.01 -1.39
N HIS A 94 0.42 1.95 -1.18
CA HIS A 94 0.78 3.36 -1.08
C HIS A 94 1.02 3.71 0.39
N ASN A 95 2.26 3.99 0.79
CA ASN A 95 2.73 3.99 2.18
C ASN A 95 2.83 2.57 2.81
N ALA A 96 3.42 1.65 2.08
CA ALA A 96 3.52 0.24 2.47
C ALA A 96 4.09 -0.01 3.89
N ASN A 97 4.81 0.93 4.48
CA ASN A 97 5.28 0.81 5.87
C ASN A 97 4.12 0.76 6.87
N PHE A 98 2.98 1.36 6.53
CA PHE A 98 1.76 1.27 7.32
C PHE A 98 1.04 -0.06 7.07
N ASP A 99 0.61 -0.31 5.85
CA ASP A 99 -0.21 -1.47 5.49
C ASP A 99 0.48 -2.80 5.78
N ARG A 100 1.75 -2.89 5.44
CA ARG A 100 2.56 -4.08 5.65
C ARG A 100 2.60 -4.51 7.11
N ARG A 101 2.75 -3.56 8.05
CA ARG A 101 2.80 -3.88 9.48
C ARG A 101 1.50 -4.46 10.00
N PHE A 102 0.36 -3.92 9.58
CA PHE A 102 -0.95 -4.45 9.91
C PHE A 102 -1.18 -5.82 9.26
N ALA A 103 -0.91 -5.92 7.96
CA ALA A 103 -1.12 -7.16 7.22
C ALA A 103 -0.25 -8.31 7.74
N GLU A 104 1.04 -8.08 8.02
CA GLU A 104 1.95 -9.09 8.57
C GLU A 104 1.62 -9.46 10.02
N ALA A 105 1.08 -8.53 10.82
CA ALA A 105 0.67 -8.79 12.20
C ALA A 105 -0.61 -9.65 12.30
N GLU A 106 -1.56 -9.44 11.39
CA GLU A 106 -2.83 -10.18 11.37
C GLU A 106 -2.74 -11.48 10.54
N PHE A 107 -1.95 -11.48 9.45
CA PHE A 107 -1.86 -12.57 8.48
C PHE A 107 -0.41 -12.91 8.14
N ASP A 108 0.12 -13.97 8.73
CA ASP A 108 1.52 -14.41 8.63
C ASP A 108 2.02 -14.64 7.19
N PHE A 109 1.13 -15.02 6.27
CA PHE A 109 1.47 -15.29 4.88
C PHE A 109 1.92 -14.05 4.09
N PHE A 110 1.64 -12.82 4.56
CA PHE A 110 2.17 -11.61 3.97
C PHE A 110 3.67 -11.41 4.22
N ALA A 111 4.20 -11.92 5.34
CA ALA A 111 5.62 -11.78 5.69
C ALA A 111 6.57 -12.48 4.69
N THR A 112 6.06 -13.44 3.92
CA THR A 112 6.83 -14.17 2.91
C THR A 112 6.87 -13.50 1.54
N LYS A 113 6.13 -12.39 1.35
CA LYS A 113 5.98 -11.73 0.05
C LYS A 113 6.94 -10.56 -0.12
N PRO A 114 7.44 -10.35 -1.35
CA PRO A 114 8.08 -9.08 -1.70
C PRO A 114 7.05 -7.95 -1.64
N TRP A 115 7.47 -6.82 -1.08
CA TRP A 115 6.66 -5.61 -1.01
C TRP A 115 7.29 -4.47 -1.80
N ALA A 116 6.44 -3.60 -2.33
CA ALA A 116 6.86 -2.33 -2.93
C ALA A 116 5.97 -1.19 -2.41
N CYS A 117 6.58 -0.02 -2.22
CA CYS A 117 5.91 1.18 -1.73
C CYS A 117 5.85 2.24 -2.83
N SER A 118 4.67 2.48 -3.39
CA SER A 118 4.51 3.48 -4.46
C SER A 118 4.70 4.91 -3.98
N MET A 119 4.62 5.17 -2.66
CA MET A 119 4.87 6.49 -2.10
C MET A 119 6.37 6.81 -1.97
N SER A 120 7.18 5.87 -1.47
CA SER A 120 8.57 6.13 -1.08
C SER A 120 9.62 5.62 -2.06
N GLN A 121 9.28 4.64 -2.92
CA GLN A 121 10.23 4.03 -3.87
C GLN A 121 10.14 4.61 -5.29
N ILE A 122 9.27 5.57 -5.52
CA ILE A 122 9.22 6.34 -6.75
C ILE A 122 9.73 7.74 -6.45
N PRO A 123 10.68 8.29 -7.24
CA PRO A 123 11.32 9.57 -6.95
C PRO A 123 10.42 10.73 -7.40
N TRP A 124 9.25 10.88 -6.78
CA TRP A 124 8.24 11.86 -7.16
C TRP A 124 8.75 13.29 -7.24
N ARG A 125 9.68 13.69 -6.34
CA ARG A 125 10.27 15.02 -6.34
C ARG A 125 11.16 15.27 -7.55
N ASP A 126 11.95 14.27 -7.95
CA ASP A 126 12.81 14.36 -9.13
C ASP A 126 11.98 14.40 -10.42
N GLU A 127 10.74 13.91 -10.33
CA GLU A 127 9.74 13.96 -11.40
C GLU A 127 8.90 15.26 -11.40
N GLY A 128 9.27 16.24 -10.57
CA GLY A 128 8.63 17.56 -10.53
C GLY A 128 7.38 17.63 -9.63
N LEU A 129 7.16 16.64 -8.76
CA LEU A 129 6.02 16.59 -7.86
C LEU A 129 6.43 16.92 -6.41
N GLU A 130 5.68 17.81 -5.75
CA GLU A 130 6.03 18.34 -4.43
C GLU A 130 5.77 17.35 -3.28
N GLY A 131 4.97 16.31 -3.51
CA GLY A 131 4.58 15.35 -2.47
C GLY A 131 4.23 13.97 -3.02
N GLY A 132 4.13 13.02 -2.11
CA GLY A 132 3.81 11.62 -2.41
C GLY A 132 2.41 11.17 -1.98
N LYS A 133 1.51 12.07 -1.55
CA LYS A 133 0.13 11.68 -1.20
C LYS A 133 -0.64 11.22 -2.43
N LEU A 134 -1.39 10.13 -2.32
CA LEU A 134 -2.04 9.48 -3.47
C LEU A 134 -3.01 10.43 -4.19
N GLU A 135 -3.85 11.17 -3.44
CA GLU A 135 -4.79 12.13 -4.03
C GLU A 135 -4.08 13.26 -4.79
N TYR A 136 -2.96 13.76 -4.26
CA TYR A 136 -2.15 14.77 -4.93
C TYR A 136 -1.53 14.23 -6.22
N LEU A 137 -0.98 13.02 -6.17
CA LEU A 137 -0.40 12.36 -7.35
C LEU A 137 -1.46 12.06 -8.42
N ALA A 138 -2.65 11.60 -8.01
CA ALA A 138 -3.79 11.38 -8.89
C ALA A 138 -4.20 12.67 -9.60
N MET A 139 -4.40 13.75 -8.85
CA MET A 139 -4.74 15.07 -9.38
C MET A 139 -3.69 15.56 -10.40
N LYS A 140 -2.40 15.44 -10.08
CA LYS A 140 -1.31 15.82 -10.98
C LYS A 140 -1.20 14.92 -12.20
N SER A 141 -1.70 13.68 -12.11
CA SER A 141 -1.78 12.71 -13.21
C SER A 141 -3.06 12.82 -14.03
N GLY A 142 -3.94 13.79 -13.71
CA GLY A 142 -5.11 14.13 -14.49
C GLY A 142 -6.38 13.36 -14.15
N PHE A 143 -6.46 12.75 -12.95
CA PHE A 143 -7.67 12.09 -12.50
C PHE A 143 -7.99 12.37 -11.03
N TYR A 144 -9.26 12.15 -10.65
CA TYR A 144 -9.76 12.31 -9.29
C TYR A 144 -10.51 11.04 -8.88
N TYR A 145 -10.57 10.76 -7.59
CA TYR A 145 -11.27 9.62 -7.03
C TYR A 145 -11.73 9.93 -5.59
N ASP A 146 -12.68 9.16 -5.09
CA ASP A 146 -13.13 9.26 -3.70
C ASP A 146 -12.17 8.45 -2.82
N ALA A 147 -11.31 9.17 -2.09
CA ALA A 147 -10.31 8.58 -1.19
C ALA A 147 -10.95 7.99 0.09
N HIS A 148 -10.13 7.25 0.84
CA HIS A 148 -10.48 6.65 2.14
C HIS A 148 -11.50 5.51 2.08
N ARG A 149 -11.48 4.78 0.96
CA ARG A 149 -12.07 3.46 0.82
C ARG A 149 -11.03 2.56 0.17
N ALA A 150 -10.65 1.52 0.87
CA ALA A 150 -9.49 0.70 0.51
C ALA A 150 -9.49 0.23 -0.96
N SER A 151 -10.64 -0.13 -1.52
CA SER A 151 -10.73 -0.54 -2.92
C SER A 151 -10.48 0.61 -3.91
N THR A 152 -11.00 1.81 -3.62
CA THR A 152 -10.80 2.99 -4.50
C THR A 152 -9.36 3.48 -4.46
N ASP A 153 -8.72 3.44 -3.29
CA ASP A 153 -7.30 3.75 -3.14
C ASP A 153 -6.42 2.75 -3.90
N CYS A 154 -6.74 1.45 -3.86
CA CYS A 154 -6.08 0.44 -4.69
C CYS A 154 -6.18 0.76 -6.19
N TYR A 155 -7.39 1.07 -6.69
CA TYR A 155 -7.58 1.40 -8.11
C TYR A 155 -6.84 2.68 -8.51
N ALA A 156 -6.88 3.71 -7.67
CA ALA A 156 -6.13 4.95 -7.89
C ALA A 156 -4.62 4.69 -7.94
N GLY A 157 -4.12 3.85 -7.02
CA GLY A 157 -2.73 3.43 -7.01
C GLY A 157 -2.34 2.65 -8.27
N ILE A 158 -3.15 1.71 -8.73
CA ILE A 158 -2.91 0.96 -9.98
C ILE A 158 -2.95 1.91 -11.18
N GLU A 159 -3.94 2.80 -11.28
CA GLU A 159 -4.02 3.79 -12.36
C GLU A 159 -2.77 4.66 -12.41
N LEU A 160 -2.28 5.13 -11.25
CA LEU A 160 -1.03 5.87 -11.15
C LEU A 160 0.17 5.08 -11.67
N LEU A 161 0.24 3.79 -11.37
CA LEU A 161 1.31 2.91 -11.84
C LEU A 161 1.31 2.68 -13.36
N THR A 162 0.17 2.87 -14.03
CA THR A 162 0.06 2.76 -15.50
C THR A 162 0.56 4.00 -16.25
N LYS A 163 0.73 5.13 -15.55
CA LYS A 163 1.15 6.40 -16.18
C LYS A 163 2.65 6.43 -16.41
N ASN A 164 3.07 7.27 -17.34
CA ASN A 164 4.47 7.67 -17.44
C ASN A 164 4.77 8.83 -16.49
N LEU A 165 5.93 8.81 -15.89
CA LEU A 165 6.47 9.88 -15.08
C LEU A 165 6.70 11.13 -15.94
N GLN A 166 6.48 12.33 -15.38
CA GLN A 166 6.40 13.56 -16.16
C GLN A 166 7.76 14.03 -16.73
N THR A 167 8.84 13.88 -15.98
CA THR A 167 10.17 14.34 -16.36
C THR A 167 10.94 13.26 -17.13
N SER A 168 11.01 12.05 -16.57
CA SER A 168 11.79 10.96 -17.17
C SER A 168 11.07 10.24 -18.30
N ASN A 169 9.76 10.42 -18.42
CA ASN A 169 8.86 9.69 -19.33
C ASN A 169 8.93 8.15 -19.18
N LYS A 170 9.45 7.67 -18.05
CA LYS A 170 9.48 6.25 -17.73
C LYS A 170 8.12 5.80 -17.18
N LEU A 171 7.76 4.55 -17.46
CA LEU A 171 6.57 3.95 -16.88
C LEU A 171 6.72 3.84 -15.35
N THR A 172 5.78 4.40 -14.62
CA THR A 172 5.82 4.51 -13.15
C THR A 172 6.04 3.16 -12.48
N PHE A 173 5.32 2.12 -12.92
CA PHE A 173 5.48 0.78 -12.34
C PHE A 173 6.83 0.14 -12.69
N ASN A 174 7.42 0.45 -13.85
CA ASN A 174 8.79 -0.04 -14.14
C ASN A 174 9.81 0.55 -13.16
N VAL A 175 9.72 1.85 -12.88
CA VAL A 175 10.59 2.51 -11.89
C VAL A 175 10.41 1.89 -10.52
N LEU A 176 9.16 1.67 -10.09
CA LEU A 176 8.87 1.00 -8.81
C LEU A 176 9.47 -0.41 -8.74
N LEU A 177 9.35 -1.20 -9.81
CA LEU A 177 9.93 -2.56 -9.87
C LEU A 177 11.46 -2.54 -9.83
N GLU A 178 12.10 -1.57 -10.46
CA GLU A 178 13.56 -1.40 -10.41
C GLU A 178 14.01 -1.10 -8.99
N GLU A 179 13.34 -0.18 -8.30
CA GLU A 179 13.66 0.16 -6.90
C GLU A 179 13.35 -0.99 -5.93
N ALA A 180 12.21 -1.66 -6.08
CA ALA A 180 11.83 -2.79 -5.22
C ALA A 180 12.76 -4.01 -5.34
N ARG A 181 13.52 -4.12 -6.44
CA ARG A 181 14.51 -5.20 -6.64
C ARG A 181 15.88 -4.89 -6.06
N LYS A 182 16.15 -3.64 -5.67
CA LYS A 182 17.41 -3.27 -5.02
C LYS A 182 17.49 -3.91 -3.65
N GLU A 183 18.63 -4.48 -3.34
CA GLU A 183 18.89 -4.98 -1.99
C GLU A 183 18.87 -3.82 -0.99
N THR A 184 17.99 -3.90 -0.01
CA THR A 184 17.97 -2.97 1.11
C THR A 184 18.60 -3.63 2.34
N ARG A 185 19.46 -2.88 3.05
CA ARG A 185 20.06 -3.34 4.29
C ARG A 185 19.57 -2.46 5.42
N ARG A 186 19.01 -3.07 6.47
CA ARG A 186 18.72 -2.34 7.70
C ARG A 186 20.01 -2.16 8.48
N ILE A 187 20.40 -0.90 8.68
CA ILE A 187 21.57 -0.56 9.49
C ILE A 187 21.06 -0.07 10.84
N TRP A 188 21.55 -0.69 11.92
CA TRP A 188 21.28 -0.27 13.28
C TRP A 188 22.45 0.57 13.79
N ALA A 189 22.18 1.83 14.14
CA ALA A 189 23.18 2.72 14.73
C ALA A 189 23.30 2.46 16.26
N GLU A 190 23.65 1.23 16.64
CA GLU A 190 23.84 0.88 18.05
C GLU A 190 25.00 1.69 18.64
N ARG A 191 24.74 2.35 19.79
CA ARG A 191 25.71 3.17 20.52
C ARG A 191 26.30 4.35 19.71
N ALA A 192 25.63 4.78 18.66
CA ALA A 192 26.05 5.99 17.95
C ALA A 192 25.96 7.22 18.87
N PRO A 193 26.99 8.10 18.87
CA PRO A 193 26.92 9.37 19.59
C PRO A 193 25.67 10.16 19.17
N PHE A 194 25.02 10.82 20.13
CA PHE A 194 23.76 11.56 19.88
C PHE A 194 23.94 12.63 18.78
N ASP A 195 25.11 13.25 18.73
CA ASP A 195 25.46 14.30 17.74
C ASP A 195 25.41 13.81 16.28
N LEU A 196 25.47 12.49 16.05
CA LEU A 196 25.35 11.90 14.71
C LEU A 196 23.89 11.64 14.28
N LYS A 197 22.92 11.90 15.15
CA LYS A 197 21.50 11.58 14.93
C LYS A 197 20.96 12.21 13.65
N ASP A 198 21.25 13.47 13.40
CA ASP A 198 20.73 14.19 12.25
C ASP A 198 21.40 13.72 10.95
N ILE A 199 22.70 13.47 10.96
CA ILE A 199 23.45 12.89 9.84
C ILE A 199 22.91 11.49 9.49
N LEU A 200 22.60 10.68 10.49
CA LEU A 200 22.04 9.33 10.29
C LEU A 200 20.61 9.38 9.74
N LYS A 201 19.81 10.37 10.15
CA LYS A 201 18.46 10.58 9.61
C LYS A 201 18.45 11.03 8.16
N GLU A 202 19.42 11.86 7.75
CA GLU A 202 19.56 12.32 6.37
C GLU A 202 19.97 11.19 5.42
N ARG A 203 20.60 10.16 5.94
CA ARG A 203 21.07 9.00 5.15
C ARG A 203 20.07 7.82 5.09
N GLY A 204 18.92 7.92 5.74
CA GLY A 204 17.83 6.94 5.76
C GLY A 204 17.67 6.21 7.08
#